data_bb8dec9ceab82eb3a993d919468c4a22
#
_entry.id   bb8dec9ceab82eb3a993d919468c4a22
#
_cell.length_a   1.000
_cell.length_b   1.000
_cell.length_c   1.000
_cell.angle_alpha   90.00
_cell.angle_beta   90.00
_cell.angle_gamma   90.00
#
_symmetry.space_group_name_H-M   'P 1'
#
loop_
_entity.id
_entity.type
_entity.pdbx_description
1 polymer ?
#
loop_
_entity_poly.entity_id
_entity_poly.type
_entity_poly.pdbx_seq_one_letter_code
_entity_poly.pdbx_strand_id
1 'polypeptide(L)'
;MCSSDLDMVNAILEEGAKFCEQVIAPLNRVGDIEGCTWSPEGVKTPTGFKEAYQQFVEGGWPSLAHDVDHGGQGLPESLGLAISEMVGEANWSWGMYPGLSHGAMNTIAEHGTDEQKHTYLTKLVSGEWTGTMCLTESHAGSDLGIIRTKAEPKADGSYAITGTKIFISAGEHDLTENIIHLVLAKTPGAP
;
A
#
# COMPACT_ATOMS: atom_id res chain seq x y z
N MET A 1 -10.24 -24.13 -17.31
CA MET A 1 -9.01 -24.11 -16.48
C MET A 1 -8.28 -25.42 -16.75
N CYS A 2 -7.03 -25.36 -17.20
CA CYS A 2 -6.21 -26.55 -17.44
C CYS A 2 -5.70 -27.09 -16.10
N SER A 3 -5.32 -28.38 -16.02
CA SER A 3 -4.73 -28.97 -14.81
C SER A 3 -3.48 -28.20 -14.35
N SER A 4 -2.66 -27.74 -15.28
CA SER A 4 -1.47 -26.91 -14.99
C SER A 4 -1.79 -25.55 -14.35
N ASP A 5 -2.97 -24.97 -14.63
CA ASP A 5 -3.39 -23.70 -14.03
C ASP A 5 -3.74 -23.89 -12.54
N LEU A 6 -4.40 -25.01 -12.20
CA LEU A 6 -4.72 -25.37 -10.82
C LEU A 6 -3.47 -25.69 -10.00
N ASP A 7 -2.52 -26.40 -10.59
CA ASP A 7 -1.25 -26.73 -9.92
C ASP A 7 -0.46 -25.45 -9.61
N MET A 8 -0.45 -24.48 -10.52
CA MET A 8 0.18 -23.17 -10.31
C MET A 8 -0.53 -22.39 -9.18
N VAL A 9 -1.86 -22.31 -9.20
CA VAL A 9 -2.63 -21.63 -8.15
C VAL A 9 -2.37 -22.24 -6.79
N ASN A 10 -2.39 -23.57 -6.69
CA ASN A 10 -2.10 -24.27 -5.45
C ASN A 10 -0.68 -23.97 -4.94
N ALA A 11 0.32 -23.99 -5.83
CA ALA A 11 1.70 -23.66 -5.46
C ALA A 11 1.83 -22.22 -4.93
N ILE A 12 1.18 -21.24 -5.56
CA ILE A 12 1.17 -19.85 -5.09
C ILE A 12 0.53 -19.74 -3.70
N LEU A 13 -0.62 -20.38 -3.48
CA LEU A 13 -1.29 -20.37 -2.18
C LEU A 13 -0.46 -21.06 -1.09
N GLU A 14 0.19 -22.18 -1.40
CA GLU A 14 1.09 -22.86 -0.47
C GLU A 14 2.31 -22.02 -0.09
N GLU A 15 2.95 -21.38 -1.05
CA GLU A 15 4.09 -20.47 -0.79
C GLU A 15 3.65 -19.22 -0.02
N GLY A 16 2.49 -18.65 -0.36
CA GLY A 16 1.89 -17.55 0.41
C GLY A 16 1.61 -17.92 1.86
N ALA A 17 1.04 -19.11 2.10
CA ALA A 17 0.81 -19.61 3.45
C ALA A 17 2.13 -19.79 4.22
N LYS A 18 3.15 -20.39 3.61
CA LYS A 18 4.49 -20.51 4.22
C LYS A 18 5.10 -19.18 4.59
N PHE A 19 5.03 -18.19 3.69
CA PHE A 19 5.50 -16.83 3.97
C PHE A 19 4.75 -16.23 5.17
N CYS A 20 3.43 -16.34 5.20
CA CYS A 20 2.60 -15.84 6.29
C CYS A 20 2.95 -16.52 7.64
N GLU A 21 3.05 -17.85 7.66
CA GLU A 21 3.32 -18.60 8.88
C GLU A 21 4.75 -18.44 9.40
N GLN A 22 5.74 -18.40 8.50
CA GLN A 22 7.15 -18.45 8.88
C GLN A 22 7.83 -17.11 9.00
N VAL A 23 7.33 -16.09 8.29
CA VAL A 23 7.94 -14.75 8.22
C VAL A 23 7.14 -13.72 8.99
N ILE A 24 5.85 -13.53 8.70
CA ILE A 24 5.09 -12.42 9.29
C ILE A 24 4.31 -12.75 10.56
N ALA A 25 3.82 -13.99 10.72
CA ALA A 25 3.12 -14.37 11.95
C ALA A 25 4.00 -14.26 13.21
N PRO A 26 5.28 -14.67 13.21
CA PRO A 26 6.16 -14.48 14.37
C PRO A 26 6.35 -13.01 14.77
N LEU A 27 6.24 -12.09 13.80
CA LEU A 27 6.41 -10.65 14.03
C LEU A 27 5.19 -9.98 14.66
N ASN A 28 4.02 -10.65 14.70
CA ASN A 28 2.81 -10.07 15.28
C ASN A 28 3.04 -9.67 16.75
N ARG A 29 3.61 -10.58 17.56
CA ARG A 29 3.94 -10.28 18.96
C ARG A 29 5.09 -9.27 19.11
N VAL A 30 6.06 -9.29 18.20
CA VAL A 30 7.16 -8.30 18.21
C VAL A 30 6.60 -6.91 17.97
N GLY A 31 5.72 -6.75 16.97
CA GLY A 31 5.07 -5.49 16.67
C GLY A 31 4.20 -4.96 17.80
N ASP A 32 3.47 -5.85 18.50
CA ASP A 32 2.63 -5.48 19.66
C ASP A 32 3.46 -4.98 20.86
N ILE A 33 4.61 -5.58 21.11
CA ILE A 33 5.47 -5.22 22.24
C ILE A 33 6.32 -3.97 21.96
N GLU A 34 6.96 -3.91 20.79
CA GLU A 34 7.89 -2.84 20.44
C GLU A 34 7.17 -1.57 19.97
N GLY A 35 6.15 -1.74 19.11
CA GLY A 35 5.51 -0.63 18.41
C GLY A 35 6.46 0.11 17.46
N CYS A 36 5.95 1.13 16.77
CA CYS A 36 6.77 2.04 15.98
C CYS A 36 7.42 3.11 16.89
N THR A 37 8.64 3.50 16.56
CA THR A 37 9.37 4.55 17.28
C THR A 37 9.51 5.78 16.39
N TRP A 38 8.96 6.91 16.84
CA TRP A 38 9.11 8.19 16.17
C TRP A 38 10.34 8.94 16.67
N SER A 39 11.04 9.60 15.74
CA SER A 39 12.11 10.55 16.01
C SER A 39 12.07 11.69 14.98
N PRO A 40 12.83 12.79 15.15
CA PRO A 40 12.95 13.84 14.13
C PRO A 40 13.48 13.34 12.78
N GLU A 41 14.17 12.20 12.77
CA GLU A 41 14.70 11.55 11.56
C GLU A 41 13.68 10.68 10.84
N GLY A 42 12.49 10.45 11.43
CA GLY A 42 11.40 9.66 10.86
C GLY A 42 10.86 8.59 11.82
N VAL A 43 10.09 7.67 11.27
CA VAL A 43 9.50 6.55 12.00
C VAL A 43 10.26 5.26 11.70
N LYS A 44 10.68 4.58 12.76
CA LYS A 44 11.26 3.24 12.70
C LYS A 44 10.20 2.20 13.04
N THR A 45 10.04 1.21 12.15
CA THR A 45 9.15 0.07 12.36
C THR A 45 9.74 -0.95 13.34
N PRO A 46 8.90 -1.86 13.91
CA PRO A 46 9.40 -2.91 14.81
C PRO A 46 10.44 -3.80 14.15
N THR A 47 11.27 -4.43 14.98
CA THR A 47 12.31 -5.36 14.54
C THR A 47 11.74 -6.45 13.63
N GLY A 48 12.38 -6.68 12.49
CA GLY A 48 12.00 -7.68 11.50
C GLY A 48 10.94 -7.25 10.48
N PHE A 49 10.23 -6.12 10.69
CA PHE A 49 9.20 -5.65 9.75
C PHE A 49 9.77 -5.30 8.38
N LYS A 50 10.94 -4.64 8.38
CA LYS A 50 11.62 -4.25 7.14
C LYS A 50 12.13 -5.44 6.36
N GLU A 51 12.74 -6.39 7.03
CA GLU A 51 13.25 -7.62 6.43
C GLU A 51 12.10 -8.49 5.89
N ALA A 52 10.97 -8.55 6.60
CA ALA A 52 9.77 -9.23 6.10
C ALA A 52 9.21 -8.54 4.85
N TYR A 53 9.23 -7.20 4.80
CA TYR A 53 8.78 -6.45 3.63
C TYR A 53 9.71 -6.71 2.41
N GLN A 54 11.01 -6.78 2.62
CA GLN A 54 11.96 -7.14 1.56
C GLN A 54 11.68 -8.54 1.00
N GLN A 55 11.46 -9.53 1.86
CA GLN A 55 11.08 -10.88 1.44
C GLN A 55 9.73 -10.91 0.69
N PHE A 56 8.76 -10.09 1.12
CA PHE A 56 7.48 -9.92 0.43
C PHE A 56 7.67 -9.40 -0.99
N VAL A 57 8.51 -8.41 -1.17
CA VAL A 57 8.85 -7.84 -2.48
C VAL A 57 9.62 -8.84 -3.34
N GLU A 58 10.63 -9.50 -2.79
CA GLU A 58 11.43 -10.53 -3.48
C GLU A 58 10.58 -11.72 -3.92
N GLY A 59 9.55 -12.07 -3.15
CA GLY A 59 8.58 -13.10 -3.50
C GLY A 59 7.58 -12.69 -4.59
N GLY A 60 7.61 -11.41 -5.03
CA GLY A 60 6.72 -10.89 -6.07
C GLY A 60 5.27 -10.67 -5.63
N TRP A 61 5.00 -10.71 -4.33
CA TRP A 61 3.64 -10.59 -3.80
C TRP A 61 2.94 -9.26 -4.11
N PRO A 62 3.62 -8.08 -4.11
CA PRO A 62 2.98 -6.82 -4.47
C PRO A 62 2.46 -6.77 -5.90
N SER A 63 3.13 -7.48 -6.82
CA SER A 63 2.84 -7.44 -8.26
C SER A 63 1.83 -8.50 -8.73
N LEU A 64 1.39 -9.40 -7.85
CA LEU A 64 0.68 -10.64 -8.19
C LEU A 64 -0.53 -10.43 -9.13
N ALA A 65 -1.43 -9.53 -8.77
CA ALA A 65 -2.70 -9.29 -9.49
C ALA A 65 -2.70 -8.00 -10.33
N HIS A 66 -1.56 -7.30 -10.43
CA HIS A 66 -1.49 -6.07 -11.22
C HIS A 66 -1.18 -6.34 -12.70
N ASP A 67 -1.51 -5.34 -13.53
CA ASP A 67 -1.34 -5.40 -14.98
C ASP A 67 0.14 -5.57 -15.37
N VAL A 68 0.38 -6.43 -16.37
CA VAL A 68 1.71 -6.70 -16.91
C VAL A 68 2.35 -5.46 -17.55
N ASP A 69 1.56 -4.53 -18.07
CA ASP A 69 2.05 -3.28 -18.66
C ASP A 69 2.73 -2.36 -17.61
N HIS A 70 2.49 -2.60 -16.33
CA HIS A 70 3.09 -1.87 -15.22
C HIS A 70 3.98 -2.75 -14.33
N GLY A 71 4.41 -3.90 -14.84
CA GLY A 71 5.31 -4.81 -14.12
C GLY A 71 4.59 -5.82 -13.21
N GLY A 72 3.25 -5.91 -13.33
CA GLY A 72 2.45 -6.91 -12.65
C GLY A 72 2.56 -8.30 -13.28
N GLN A 73 2.09 -9.31 -12.58
CA GLN A 73 2.09 -10.71 -13.07
C GLN A 73 0.78 -11.06 -13.80
N GLY A 74 -0.23 -10.19 -13.77
CA GLY A 74 -1.50 -10.38 -14.47
C GLY A 74 -2.34 -11.55 -13.96
N LEU A 75 -2.11 -12.00 -12.74
CA LEU A 75 -2.89 -13.09 -12.14
C LEU A 75 -4.26 -12.58 -11.65
N PRO A 76 -5.25 -13.46 -11.47
CA PRO A 76 -6.57 -13.04 -11.02
C PRO A 76 -6.55 -12.32 -9.67
N GLU A 77 -7.33 -11.24 -9.54
CA GLU A 77 -7.49 -10.46 -8.30
C GLU A 77 -7.95 -11.35 -7.12
N SER A 78 -8.73 -12.40 -7.39
CA SER A 78 -9.16 -13.37 -6.38
C SER A 78 -7.99 -14.09 -5.70
N LEU A 79 -6.87 -14.28 -6.41
CA LEU A 79 -5.66 -14.86 -5.84
C LEU A 79 -4.93 -13.85 -4.96
N GLY A 80 -4.83 -12.59 -5.41
CA GLY A 80 -4.30 -11.49 -4.60
C GLY A 80 -5.10 -11.29 -3.31
N LEU A 81 -6.42 -11.40 -3.38
CA LEU A 81 -7.31 -11.32 -2.22
C LEU A 81 -7.07 -12.46 -1.22
N ALA A 82 -6.89 -13.71 -1.70
CA ALA A 82 -6.59 -14.85 -0.83
C ALA A 82 -5.26 -14.67 -0.09
N ILE A 83 -4.22 -14.17 -0.76
CA ILE A 83 -2.93 -13.84 -0.11
C ILE A 83 -3.11 -12.70 0.91
N SER A 84 -3.87 -11.66 0.57
CA SER A 84 -4.15 -10.56 1.48
C SER A 84 -4.88 -11.00 2.75
N GLU A 85 -5.81 -11.95 2.64
CA GLU A 85 -6.50 -12.58 3.78
C GLU A 85 -5.52 -13.31 4.68
N MET A 86 -4.64 -14.15 4.13
CA MET A 86 -3.59 -14.86 4.88
C MET A 86 -2.65 -13.90 5.61
N VAL A 87 -2.22 -12.83 4.93
CA VAL A 87 -1.39 -11.76 5.51
C VAL A 87 -2.10 -11.09 6.68
N GLY A 88 -3.38 -10.74 6.50
CA GLY A 88 -4.19 -10.09 7.54
C GLY A 88 -4.39 -10.97 8.78
N GLU A 89 -4.60 -12.27 8.59
CA GLU A 89 -4.74 -13.24 9.68
C GLU A 89 -3.41 -13.45 10.43
N ALA A 90 -2.31 -13.53 9.70
CA ALA A 90 -1.00 -13.74 10.29
C ALA A 90 -0.50 -12.53 11.09
N ASN A 91 -0.62 -11.32 10.54
CA ASN A 91 -0.19 -10.08 11.17
C ASN A 91 -0.84 -8.86 10.51
N TRP A 92 -2.00 -8.44 11.02
CA TRP A 92 -2.74 -7.31 10.49
C TRP A 92 -1.95 -6.00 10.53
N SER A 93 -1.21 -5.73 11.60
CA SER A 93 -0.46 -4.49 11.74
C SER A 93 0.65 -4.36 10.69
N TRP A 94 1.32 -5.45 10.35
CA TRP A 94 2.26 -5.50 9.23
C TRP A 94 1.54 -5.42 7.88
N GLY A 95 0.43 -6.12 7.73
CA GLY A 95 -0.39 -6.15 6.50
C GLY A 95 -0.95 -4.79 6.09
N MET A 96 -1.03 -3.82 7.01
CA MET A 96 -1.45 -2.44 6.70
C MET A 96 -0.53 -1.74 5.69
N TYR A 97 0.76 -2.02 5.67
CA TYR A 97 1.71 -1.40 4.74
C TYR A 97 1.44 -1.81 3.28
N PRO A 98 1.48 -3.10 2.92
CA PRO A 98 1.14 -3.51 1.56
C PRO A 98 -0.34 -3.26 1.21
N GLY A 99 -1.26 -3.37 2.18
CA GLY A 99 -2.69 -3.15 1.97
C GLY A 99 -3.02 -1.73 1.52
N LEU A 100 -2.41 -0.70 2.14
CA LEU A 100 -2.60 0.69 1.70
C LEU A 100 -1.91 0.98 0.38
N SER A 101 -0.76 0.36 0.12
CA SER A 101 -0.09 0.44 -1.17
C SER A 101 -0.97 -0.13 -2.30
N HIS A 102 -1.65 -1.26 -2.06
CA HIS A 102 -2.61 -1.84 -3.01
C HIS A 102 -3.77 -0.87 -3.32
N GLY A 103 -4.35 -0.20 -2.32
CA GLY A 103 -5.36 0.83 -2.52
C GLY A 103 -4.87 2.02 -3.36
N ALA A 104 -3.63 2.46 -3.13
CA ALA A 104 -2.99 3.52 -3.91
C ALA A 104 -2.74 3.07 -5.37
N MET A 105 -2.24 1.85 -5.58
CA MET A 105 -2.03 1.28 -6.91
C MET A 105 -3.34 1.22 -7.72
N ASN A 106 -4.41 0.69 -7.15
CA ASN A 106 -5.71 0.61 -7.82
C ASN A 106 -6.26 1.99 -8.19
N THR A 107 -6.11 2.97 -7.30
CA THR A 107 -6.55 4.34 -7.56
C THR A 107 -5.77 4.98 -8.72
N ILE A 108 -4.45 4.81 -8.75
CA ILE A 108 -3.62 5.33 -9.85
C ILE A 108 -3.90 4.57 -11.16
N ALA A 109 -4.07 3.26 -11.11
CA ALA A 109 -4.38 2.44 -12.27
C ALA A 109 -5.70 2.86 -12.94
N GLU A 110 -6.72 3.17 -12.15
CA GLU A 110 -8.05 3.55 -12.66
C GLU A 110 -8.13 5.03 -13.09
N HIS A 111 -7.55 5.94 -12.30
CA HIS A 111 -7.78 7.38 -12.42
C HIS A 111 -6.54 8.19 -12.79
N GLY A 112 -5.35 7.63 -12.72
CA GLY A 112 -4.10 8.32 -13.05
C GLY A 112 -3.95 8.60 -14.54
N THR A 113 -3.24 9.67 -14.88
CA THR A 113 -2.78 9.91 -16.26
C THR A 113 -1.71 8.89 -16.64
N ASP A 114 -1.46 8.71 -17.94
CA ASP A 114 -0.41 7.80 -18.42
C ASP A 114 0.96 8.15 -17.81
N GLU A 115 1.27 9.45 -17.66
CA GLU A 115 2.49 9.92 -17.01
C GLU A 115 2.55 9.52 -15.53
N GLN A 116 1.44 9.66 -14.80
CA GLN A 116 1.35 9.26 -13.39
C GLN A 116 1.47 7.74 -13.23
N LYS A 117 0.82 6.97 -14.10
CA LYS A 117 0.94 5.51 -14.11
C LYS A 117 2.38 5.09 -14.37
N HIS A 118 3.02 5.64 -15.37
CA HIS A 118 4.41 5.33 -15.70
C HIS A 118 5.38 5.71 -14.58
N THR A 119 5.16 6.86 -13.95
CA THR A 119 6.06 7.39 -12.91
C THR A 119 5.91 6.66 -11.58
N TYR A 120 4.67 6.41 -11.15
CA TYR A 120 4.39 5.95 -9.79
C TYR A 120 3.95 4.49 -9.70
N LEU A 121 3.09 4.04 -10.64
CA LEU A 121 2.47 2.73 -10.53
C LEU A 121 3.50 1.60 -10.66
N THR A 122 4.43 1.69 -11.59
CA THR A 122 5.48 0.67 -11.77
C THR A 122 6.32 0.48 -10.50
N LYS A 123 6.66 1.56 -9.80
CA LYS A 123 7.44 1.49 -8.56
C LYS A 123 6.63 0.98 -7.35
N LEU A 124 5.34 1.28 -7.33
CA LEU A 124 4.43 0.73 -6.32
C LEU A 124 4.19 -0.77 -6.56
N VAL A 125 3.97 -1.19 -7.80
CA VAL A 125 3.75 -2.59 -8.18
C VAL A 125 5.00 -3.44 -7.92
N SER A 126 6.19 -2.91 -8.16
CA SER A 126 7.44 -3.60 -7.81
C SER A 126 7.71 -3.66 -6.29
N GLY A 127 6.99 -2.88 -5.48
CA GLY A 127 7.24 -2.74 -4.04
C GLY A 127 8.45 -1.88 -3.68
N GLU A 128 9.10 -1.25 -4.66
CA GLU A 128 10.19 -0.29 -4.41
C GLU A 128 9.72 0.91 -3.60
N TRP A 129 8.49 1.37 -3.85
CA TRP A 129 7.80 2.40 -3.10
C TRP A 129 6.50 1.84 -2.48
N THR A 130 6.04 2.50 -1.42
CA THR A 130 4.73 2.24 -0.81
C THR A 130 3.76 3.37 -1.09
N GLY A 131 2.49 3.15 -0.79
CA GLY A 131 1.44 4.14 -0.98
C GLY A 131 0.52 4.26 0.22
N THR A 132 -0.15 5.40 0.35
CA THR A 132 -1.16 5.68 1.37
C THR A 132 -2.37 6.40 0.81
N MET A 133 -3.48 6.32 1.56
CA MET A 133 -4.72 7.04 1.30
C MET A 133 -4.94 8.08 2.41
N CYS A 134 -4.72 9.36 2.12
CA CYS A 134 -4.85 10.46 3.07
C CYS A 134 -6.24 11.10 2.94
N LEU A 135 -7.24 10.55 3.64
CA LEU A 135 -8.64 10.94 3.53
C LEU A 135 -9.12 11.72 4.76
N THR A 136 -8.97 11.14 5.95
CA THR A 136 -9.56 11.58 7.21
C THR A 136 -8.99 12.92 7.70
N GLU A 137 -9.88 13.77 8.21
CA GLU A 137 -9.55 14.99 8.95
C GLU A 137 -10.18 14.93 10.34
N SER A 138 -9.77 15.77 11.28
CA SER A 138 -10.23 15.74 12.67
C SER A 138 -11.76 15.87 12.83
N HIS A 139 -12.44 16.44 11.86
CA HIS A 139 -13.88 16.65 11.81
C HIS A 139 -14.59 15.88 10.70
N ALA A 140 -13.86 15.11 9.88
CA ALA A 140 -14.37 14.45 8.68
C ALA A 140 -13.71 13.06 8.55
N GLY A 141 -14.42 12.01 8.95
CA GLY A 141 -14.01 10.62 8.80
C GLY A 141 -14.96 9.88 7.85
N SER A 142 -16.15 9.51 8.33
CA SER A 142 -17.17 8.86 7.50
C SER A 142 -17.78 9.81 6.48
N ASP A 143 -18.03 11.06 6.85
CA ASP A 143 -18.48 12.09 5.91
C ASP A 143 -17.28 12.85 5.35
N LEU A 144 -16.76 12.39 4.22
CA LEU A 144 -15.68 13.06 3.50
C LEU A 144 -16.15 14.28 2.69
N GLY A 145 -17.45 14.50 2.54
CA GLY A 145 -18.01 15.69 1.88
C GLY A 145 -17.65 17.00 2.60
N ILE A 146 -17.38 16.94 3.90
CA ILE A 146 -17.05 18.12 4.72
C ILE A 146 -15.56 18.36 4.92
N ILE A 147 -14.66 17.65 4.22
CA ILE A 147 -13.21 17.90 4.30
C ILE A 147 -12.87 19.36 3.99
N ARG A 148 -11.78 19.86 4.57
CA ARG A 148 -11.29 21.24 4.41
C ARG A 148 -9.95 21.33 3.71
N THR A 149 -9.23 20.24 3.53
CA THR A 149 -8.00 20.23 2.73
C THR A 149 -8.28 20.76 1.33
N LYS A 150 -7.45 21.68 0.87
CA LYS A 150 -7.57 22.35 -0.43
C LYS A 150 -6.40 22.03 -1.31
N ALA A 151 -6.65 21.97 -2.63
CA ALA A 151 -5.65 21.86 -3.68
C ALA A 151 -5.80 23.05 -4.62
N GLU A 152 -4.92 24.03 -4.52
CA GLU A 152 -4.92 25.25 -5.34
C GLU A 152 -3.98 25.10 -6.53
N PRO A 153 -4.46 25.29 -7.79
CA PRO A 153 -3.63 25.09 -8.97
C PRO A 153 -2.51 26.13 -9.05
N LYS A 154 -1.34 25.71 -9.51
CA LYS A 154 -0.19 26.55 -9.81
C LYS A 154 0.03 26.67 -11.31
N ALA A 155 0.85 27.65 -11.71
CA ALA A 155 1.16 27.92 -13.11
C ALA A 155 1.91 26.79 -13.82
N ASP A 156 2.61 25.94 -13.08
CA ASP A 156 3.37 24.79 -13.59
C ASP A 156 2.52 23.51 -13.76
N GLY A 157 1.20 23.58 -13.50
CA GLY A 157 0.28 22.45 -13.57
C GLY A 157 0.23 21.61 -12.29
N SER A 158 1.06 21.89 -11.30
CA SER A 158 0.99 21.30 -9.98
C SER A 158 -0.07 21.97 -9.09
N TYR A 159 -0.30 21.43 -7.89
CA TYR A 159 -1.22 21.99 -6.92
C TYR A 159 -0.52 22.27 -5.58
N ALA A 160 -0.84 23.41 -4.98
CA ALA A 160 -0.51 23.67 -3.57
C ALA A 160 -1.57 23.04 -2.69
N ILE A 161 -1.19 22.02 -1.91
CA ILE A 161 -2.10 21.34 -0.97
C ILE A 161 -1.95 21.98 0.40
N THR A 162 -3.07 22.38 1.01
CA THR A 162 -3.12 22.96 2.35
C THR A 162 -4.22 22.28 3.18
N GLY A 163 -3.85 21.72 4.34
CA GLY A 163 -4.76 21.02 5.23
C GLY A 163 -4.03 20.10 6.19
N THR A 164 -4.78 19.41 7.03
CA THR A 164 -4.25 18.42 7.98
C THR A 164 -5.07 17.15 7.89
N LYS A 165 -4.40 16.05 7.57
CA LYS A 165 -4.97 14.70 7.59
C LYS A 165 -4.54 14.00 8.88
N ILE A 166 -5.40 13.15 9.44
CA ILE A 166 -5.13 12.39 10.65
C ILE A 166 -5.40 10.90 10.44
N PHE A 167 -4.82 10.07 11.30
CA PHE A 167 -4.97 8.61 11.25
C PHE A 167 -4.55 8.00 9.91
N ILE A 168 -3.45 8.52 9.35
CA ILE A 168 -2.93 8.00 8.08
C ILE A 168 -2.04 6.80 8.39
N SER A 169 -2.62 5.62 8.22
CA SER A 169 -1.89 4.36 8.40
C SER A 169 -0.74 4.28 7.40
N ALA A 170 0.43 3.82 7.84
CA ALA A 170 1.65 3.75 7.05
C ALA A 170 2.08 5.10 6.42
N GLY A 171 1.70 6.23 7.05
CA GLY A 171 2.02 7.57 6.55
C GLY A 171 3.50 7.93 6.64
N GLU A 172 4.25 7.27 7.52
CA GLU A 172 5.70 7.40 7.68
C GLU A 172 6.26 6.06 8.16
N HIS A 173 7.34 5.59 7.57
CA HIS A 173 8.02 4.34 7.94
C HIS A 173 9.36 4.19 7.23
N ASP A 174 10.17 3.21 7.64
CA ASP A 174 11.50 2.93 7.12
C ASP A 174 11.57 1.68 6.20
N LEU A 175 10.42 1.17 5.72
CA LEU A 175 10.38 -0.04 4.88
C LEU A 175 10.91 0.22 3.46
N THR A 176 10.61 1.40 2.91
CA THR A 176 10.97 1.82 1.55
C THR A 176 11.58 3.23 1.55
N GLU A 177 12.25 3.59 0.48
CA GLU A 177 12.86 4.92 0.34
C GLU A 177 11.84 6.03 0.08
N ASN A 178 10.63 5.69 -0.41
CA ASN A 178 9.62 6.66 -0.75
C ASN A 178 8.20 6.14 -0.47
N ILE A 179 7.30 7.07 -0.14
CA ILE A 179 5.88 6.81 0.13
C ILE A 179 5.05 7.76 -0.74
N ILE A 180 4.18 7.21 -1.58
CA ILE A 180 3.28 8.00 -2.42
C ILE A 180 1.97 8.24 -1.69
N HIS A 181 1.69 9.49 -1.33
CA HIS A 181 0.47 9.88 -0.63
C HIS A 181 -0.63 10.29 -1.61
N LEU A 182 -1.74 9.54 -1.67
CA LEU A 182 -2.95 9.96 -2.36
C LEU A 182 -3.81 10.81 -1.42
N VAL A 183 -3.83 12.11 -1.67
CA VAL A 183 -4.46 13.09 -0.78
C VAL A 183 -5.79 13.54 -1.35
N LEU A 184 -6.90 13.24 -0.63
CA LEU A 184 -8.20 13.81 -0.98
C LEU A 184 -8.26 15.28 -0.57
N ALA A 185 -8.48 16.17 -1.55
CA ALA A 185 -8.53 17.61 -1.36
C ALA A 185 -9.58 18.26 -2.26
N LYS A 186 -10.15 19.37 -1.83
CA LYS A 186 -11.09 20.16 -2.63
C LYS A 186 -10.32 21.08 -3.58
N THR A 187 -10.68 21.05 -4.86
CA THR A 187 -10.25 22.04 -5.86
C THR A 187 -11.15 23.27 -5.84
N PRO A 188 -10.74 24.42 -6.38
CA PRO A 188 -11.59 25.60 -6.47
C PRO A 188 -12.93 25.30 -7.15
N GLY A 189 -14.04 25.64 -6.47
CA GLY A 189 -15.40 25.38 -6.96
C GLY A 189 -15.94 23.97 -6.69
N ALA A 190 -15.18 23.10 -6.07
CA ALA A 190 -15.70 21.81 -5.59
C ALA A 190 -16.76 22.02 -4.48
N PRO A 191 -17.84 21.20 -4.44
CA PRO A 191 -18.92 21.29 -3.45
C PRO A 191 -18.45 21.06 -2.01
#